data_817eb6a187e628d2a465c3580e296225
#
_entry.id   817eb6a187e628d2a465c3580e296225
#
_cell.length_a   1.000
_cell.length_b   1.000
_cell.length_c   1.000
_cell.angle_alpha   90.00
_cell.angle_beta   90.00
_cell.angle_gamma   90.00
#
_symmetry.space_group_name_H-M   'P 1'
#
loop_
_entity.id
_entity.type
_entity.pdbx_description
1 polymer ?
#
loop_
_entity_poly.entity_id
_entity_poly.type
_entity_poly.pdbx_seq_one_letter_code
_entity_poly.pdbx_strand_id
1 'polypeptide(L)'
;MKIFDCPICGLPWSEPVDEEEVRYSYWICDCCGCEYGNDDNPTYRENWLKQGAPWFNSKQRPNGWNLEEQLRHIILDWNAR
;
A
#
# COMPACT_ATOMS: atom_id res chain seq x y z
N MET A 1 17.34 -7.84 -1.07
CA MET A 1 15.88 -7.72 -0.97
C MET A 1 15.40 -6.54 -1.80
N LYS A 2 14.18 -6.62 -2.31
CA LYS A 2 13.58 -5.54 -3.09
C LYS A 2 12.96 -4.50 -2.17
N ILE A 3 12.87 -3.24 -2.67
CA ILE A 3 12.02 -2.24 -2.02
C ILE A 3 10.57 -2.73 -2.15
N PHE A 4 9.86 -2.74 -1.05
CA PHE A 4 8.47 -3.19 -1.01
C PHE A 4 7.54 -2.05 -1.44
N ASP A 5 6.64 -2.36 -2.38
CA ASP A 5 5.57 -1.43 -2.76
C ASP A 5 4.25 -1.98 -2.19
N CYS A 6 3.45 -1.11 -1.58
CA CYS A 6 2.17 -1.54 -1.03
C CYS A 6 1.29 -2.17 -2.11
N PRO A 7 0.81 -3.41 -1.92
CA PRO A 7 -0.01 -4.07 -2.94
C PRO A 7 -1.39 -3.44 -3.14
N ILE A 8 -1.80 -2.60 -2.21
CA ILE A 8 -3.13 -1.96 -2.28
C ILE A 8 -3.06 -0.59 -2.92
N CYS A 9 -2.12 0.27 -2.52
CA CYS A 9 -2.04 1.64 -3.03
C CYS A 9 -0.77 1.95 -3.81
N GLY A 10 0.25 1.08 -3.76
CA GLY A 10 1.49 1.27 -4.49
C GLY A 10 2.53 2.12 -3.78
N LEU A 11 2.31 2.47 -2.50
CA LEU A 11 3.27 3.27 -1.76
C LEU A 11 4.61 2.53 -1.62
N PRO A 12 5.73 3.08 -2.15
CA PRO A 12 7.03 2.45 -1.95
C PRO A 12 7.52 2.67 -0.52
N TRP A 13 8.09 1.62 0.06
CA TRP A 13 8.72 1.71 1.38
C TRP A 13 10.12 2.30 1.25
N SER A 14 10.59 2.91 2.34
CA SER A 14 11.92 3.54 2.35
C SER A 14 13.06 2.54 2.46
N GLU A 15 12.79 1.33 2.93
CA GLU A 15 13.80 0.30 3.15
C GLU A 15 13.41 -1.02 2.51
N PRO A 16 14.39 -1.82 2.04
CA PRO A 16 14.08 -3.17 1.54
C PRO A 16 13.57 -4.05 2.67
N VAL A 17 12.51 -4.81 2.39
CA VAL A 17 11.92 -5.74 3.35
C VAL A 17 11.53 -7.03 2.64
N ASP A 18 11.36 -8.10 3.42
CA ASP A 18 10.86 -9.36 2.91
C ASP A 18 9.34 -9.24 2.77
N GLU A 19 8.85 -9.46 1.54
CA GLU A 19 7.43 -9.38 1.23
C GLU A 19 6.58 -10.31 2.10
N GLU A 20 7.07 -11.51 2.39
CA GLU A 20 6.33 -12.44 3.24
C GLU A 20 6.26 -11.99 4.69
N GLU A 21 7.33 -11.39 5.19
CA GLU A 21 7.28 -10.80 6.54
C GLU A 21 6.21 -9.72 6.63
N VAL A 22 6.17 -8.85 5.62
CA VAL A 22 5.17 -7.78 5.60
C VAL A 22 3.77 -8.36 5.55
N ARG A 23 3.54 -9.38 4.72
CA ARG A 23 2.23 -10.02 4.55
C ARG A 23 1.62 -10.51 5.88
N TYR A 24 2.45 -10.95 6.80
CA TYR A 24 2.00 -11.48 8.09
C TYR A 24 2.34 -10.59 9.28
N SER A 25 2.79 -9.36 9.02
CA SER A 25 3.24 -8.45 10.07
C SER A 25 2.11 -7.71 10.78
N TYR A 26 0.95 -7.60 10.12
CA TYR A 26 -0.16 -6.74 10.54
C TYR A 26 0.22 -5.27 10.65
N TRP A 27 1.29 -4.86 9.95
CA TRP A 27 1.67 -3.45 9.85
C TRP A 27 0.63 -2.70 9.02
N ILE A 28 0.48 -1.42 9.32
CA ILE A 28 -0.52 -0.56 8.65
C ILE A 28 0.19 0.39 7.68
N CYS A 29 -0.31 0.44 6.44
CA CYS A 29 0.21 1.34 5.42
C CYS A 29 -0.11 2.80 5.78
N ASP A 30 0.89 3.67 5.75
CA ASP A 30 0.68 5.10 6.02
C ASP A 30 -0.23 5.78 5.01
N CYS A 31 -0.25 5.31 3.78
CA CYS A 31 -1.04 5.91 2.71
C CYS A 31 -2.49 5.43 2.72
N CYS A 32 -2.74 4.14 2.48
CA CYS A 32 -4.11 3.63 2.37
C CYS A 32 -4.70 3.13 3.68
N GLY A 33 -3.87 2.93 4.71
CA GLY A 33 -4.36 2.43 6.00
C GLY A 33 -4.63 0.94 6.03
N CYS A 34 -4.19 0.21 4.99
CA CYS A 34 -4.37 -1.23 4.91
C CYS A 34 -3.53 -1.94 5.98
N GLU A 35 -4.15 -2.85 6.73
CA GLU A 35 -3.45 -3.73 7.65
C GLU A 35 -3.05 -5.00 6.90
N TYR A 36 -1.76 -5.20 6.70
CA TYR A 36 -1.26 -6.34 5.94
C TYR A 36 -1.60 -7.64 6.65
N GLY A 37 -2.09 -8.62 5.87
CA GLY A 37 -2.55 -9.89 6.41
C GLY A 37 -4.03 -9.90 6.79
N ASN A 38 -4.67 -8.73 6.78
CA ASN A 38 -6.10 -8.62 7.12
C ASN A 38 -6.87 -7.86 6.03
N ASP A 39 -6.41 -6.67 5.65
CA ASP A 39 -7.12 -5.79 4.70
C ASP A 39 -6.50 -5.79 3.29
N ASP A 40 -5.48 -6.58 3.05
CA ASP A 40 -4.70 -6.56 1.82
C ASP A 40 -5.41 -7.29 0.66
N ASN A 41 -6.56 -6.77 0.25
CA ASN A 41 -7.37 -7.34 -0.83
C ASN A 41 -7.88 -6.24 -1.78
N PRO A 42 -8.30 -6.62 -3.02
CA PRO A 42 -8.77 -5.63 -4.01
C PRO A 42 -9.97 -4.81 -3.58
N THR A 43 -10.85 -5.37 -2.76
CA THR A 43 -12.03 -4.66 -2.26
C THR A 43 -11.62 -3.47 -1.40
N TYR A 44 -10.58 -3.63 -0.59
CA TYR A 44 -10.04 -2.54 0.21
C TYR A 44 -9.57 -1.38 -0.68
N ARG A 45 -8.84 -1.70 -1.75
CA ARG A 45 -8.38 -0.69 -2.71
C ARG A 45 -9.55 0.05 -3.35
N GLU A 46 -10.58 -0.68 -3.78
CA GLU A 46 -11.76 -0.06 -4.38
C GLU A 46 -12.42 0.93 -3.44
N ASN A 47 -12.60 0.54 -2.18
CA ASN A 47 -13.21 1.40 -1.17
C ASN A 47 -12.35 2.62 -0.88
N TRP A 48 -11.03 2.45 -0.81
CA TRP A 48 -10.09 3.55 -0.60
C TRP A 48 -10.16 4.58 -1.74
N LEU A 49 -10.21 4.08 -2.99
CA LEU A 49 -10.33 4.96 -4.16
C LEU A 49 -11.66 5.70 -4.19
N LYS A 50 -12.75 5.03 -3.82
CA LYS A 50 -14.08 5.67 -3.75
C LYS A 50 -14.13 6.78 -2.73
N GLN A 51 -13.33 6.71 -1.68
CA GLN A 51 -13.24 7.75 -0.66
C GLN A 51 -12.35 8.92 -1.05
N GLY A 52 -11.74 8.89 -2.24
CA GLY A 52 -10.82 9.92 -2.71
C GLY A 52 -9.36 9.65 -2.37
N ALA A 53 -9.02 8.40 -2.08
CA ALA A 53 -7.65 7.99 -1.75
C ALA A 53 -7.04 8.81 -0.59
N PRO A 54 -7.72 8.90 0.57
CA PRO A 54 -7.21 9.67 1.70
C PRO A 54 -5.99 9.01 2.32
N TRP A 55 -5.04 9.84 2.78
CA TRP A 55 -3.88 9.34 3.52
C TRP A 55 -4.28 8.97 4.94
N PHE A 56 -3.91 7.76 5.36
CA PHE A 56 -4.13 7.28 6.72
C PHE A 56 -3.29 8.10 7.71
N ASN A 57 -2.01 8.32 7.38
CA ASN A 57 -1.13 9.18 8.15
C ASN A 57 -0.74 10.38 7.29
N SER A 58 -1.54 11.44 7.33
CA SER A 58 -1.37 12.60 6.47
C SER A 58 -0.02 13.31 6.64
N LYS A 59 0.61 13.14 7.79
CA LYS A 59 1.93 13.72 8.06
C LYS A 59 3.03 13.11 7.18
N GLN A 60 2.81 11.90 6.68
CA GLN A 60 3.77 11.20 5.85
C GLN A 60 3.56 11.45 4.35
N ARG A 61 2.52 12.17 3.99
CA ARG A 61 2.25 12.45 2.58
C ARG A 61 3.33 13.37 1.99
N PRO A 62 4.05 12.94 0.93
CA PRO A 62 5.08 13.78 0.31
C PRO A 62 4.46 15.01 -0.36
N ASN A 63 5.24 16.10 -0.41
CA ASN A 63 4.85 17.27 -1.21
C ASN A 63 4.86 16.87 -2.67
N GLY A 64 3.83 17.28 -3.42
CA GLY A 64 3.72 16.93 -4.84
C GLY A 64 3.31 15.49 -5.10
N TRP A 65 2.78 14.80 -4.11
CA TRP A 65 2.31 13.42 -4.25
C TRP A 65 1.29 13.29 -5.37
N ASN A 66 1.43 12.24 -6.19
CA ASN A 66 0.55 11.97 -7.32
C ASN A 66 0.03 10.54 -7.24
N LEU A 67 -1.28 10.40 -7.12
CA LEU A 67 -1.93 9.10 -6.99
C LEU A 67 -1.70 8.19 -8.21
N GLU A 68 -1.85 8.72 -9.42
CA GLU A 68 -1.67 7.93 -10.64
C GLU A 68 -0.27 7.33 -10.74
N GLU A 69 0.72 8.13 -10.41
CA GLU A 69 2.10 7.69 -10.42
C GLU A 69 2.35 6.58 -9.40
N GLN A 70 1.80 6.75 -8.20
CA GLN A 70 1.93 5.75 -7.15
C GLN A 70 1.25 4.43 -7.52
N LEU A 71 0.07 4.48 -8.12
CA LEU A 71 -0.68 3.28 -8.50
C LEU A 71 0.07 2.41 -9.51
N ARG A 72 1.03 2.96 -10.24
CA ARG A 72 1.86 2.19 -11.16
C ARG A 72 2.76 1.18 -10.48
N HIS A 73 2.98 1.32 -9.18
CA HIS A 73 3.84 0.43 -8.39
C HIS A 73 3.08 -0.77 -7.80
N ILE A 74 1.79 -0.88 -8.05
CA ILE A 74 0.98 -1.95 -7.46
C ILE A 74 1.41 -3.32 -7.97
N ILE A 75 1.56 -4.27 -7.02
CA ILE A 75 1.87 -5.66 -7.33
C ILE A 75 0.53 -6.36 -7.64
N LEU A 76 0.32 -6.70 -8.91
CA LEU A 76 -0.97 -7.22 -9.37
C LEU A 76 -1.27 -8.64 -8.88
N ASP A 77 -0.26 -9.43 -8.60
CA ASP A 77 -0.43 -10.83 -8.21
C ASP A 77 -0.37 -11.08 -6.70
N TRP A 78 -0.40 -10.01 -5.89
CA TRP A 78 -0.32 -10.11 -4.43
C TRP A 78 -1.34 -11.09 -3.85
N ASN A 79 -2.59 -11.02 -4.31
CA ASN A 79 -3.68 -11.83 -3.81
C ASN A 79 -3.85 -13.15 -4.56
N ALA A 80 -2.99 -13.45 -5.50
CA ALA A 80 -3.02 -14.72 -6.24
C ALA A 80 -2.35 -15.86 -5.50
N ARG A 81 -1.68 -15.59 -4.42
CA ARG A 81 -0.94 -16.57 -3.63
C ARG A 81 -1.82 -17.32 -2.64
#